data_fa54a363f3c97183e2b46ecc867d7819
#
_entry.id   fa54a363f3c97183e2b46ecc867d7819
#
_cell.length_a   1.000
_cell.length_b   1.000
_cell.length_c   1.000
_cell.angle_alpha   90.00
_cell.angle_beta   90.00
_cell.angle_gamma   90.00
#
_symmetry.space_group_name_H-M   'P 1'
#
loop_
_entity.id
_entity.type
_entity.pdbx_description
1 polymer ?
#
loop_
_entity_poly.entity_id
_entity_poly.type
_entity_poly.pdbx_seq_one_letter_code
_entity_poly.pdbx_strand_id
1 'polypeptide(L)'
;IGLYIAADPHTFDMVELAEQTPFAGSSLAGGLVLAAILIGLAVKTPTVPFHTWLPPAHTDAPAIGSAVLAGVLLKMGTYGFVRIAMPMLPEAWRDWAWVIIVVGIVSVVYGALVALAQTNVKRMVAYTSVNHMGYIVLAVGAAGLIADDTTQARSIAVTGAVTQMVSHGLITGALFLLAGVLQDRAATYDMDSYGGLAGPAPRFAAFFAVGAFASLGLPGLSGFIAEFQIFTGSIAAAPVTAIALVGILLTAALFLRALQRKQLRET
;
A
#
# COMPACT_ATOMS: atom_id res chain seq x y z
N ILE A 1 -7.56 -9.53 23.23
CA ILE A 1 -8.29 -10.15 24.38
C ILE A 1 -9.15 -11.32 23.89
N GLY A 2 -9.98 -11.16 22.83
CA GLY A 2 -10.82 -12.26 22.33
C GLY A 2 -10.05 -13.53 21.98
N LEU A 3 -8.91 -13.38 21.25
CA LEU A 3 -8.01 -14.49 20.93
C LEU A 3 -7.44 -15.16 22.17
N TYR A 4 -7.03 -14.38 23.18
CA TYR A 4 -6.53 -14.90 24.46
C TYR A 4 -7.57 -15.73 25.21
N ILE A 5 -8.82 -15.23 25.30
CA ILE A 5 -9.90 -15.91 26.02
C ILE A 5 -10.30 -17.21 25.31
N ALA A 6 -10.23 -17.25 23.98
CA ALA A 6 -10.60 -18.41 23.19
C ALA A 6 -9.50 -19.45 23.04
N ALA A 7 -8.25 -19.10 23.39
CA ALA A 7 -7.10 -20.01 23.33
C ALA A 7 -7.07 -20.97 24.52
N ASP A 8 -6.64 -22.21 24.31
CA ASP A 8 -6.45 -23.24 25.36
C ASP A 8 -5.11 -23.98 25.14
N PRO A 9 -4.12 -23.79 26.02
CA PRO A 9 -4.08 -22.86 27.15
C PRO A 9 -4.10 -21.39 26.73
N HIS A 10 -4.59 -20.51 27.61
CA HIS A 10 -4.59 -19.07 27.36
C HIS A 10 -3.19 -18.52 27.13
N THR A 11 -2.98 -17.84 26.00
CA THR A 11 -1.68 -17.31 25.62
C THR A 11 -1.80 -15.99 24.87
N PHE A 12 -0.76 -15.15 24.92
CA PHE A 12 -0.56 -13.99 24.03
C PHE A 12 0.55 -14.26 23.01
N ASP A 13 1.15 -15.46 23.02
CA ASP A 13 2.14 -15.81 22.02
C ASP A 13 1.49 -15.93 20.62
N MET A 14 2.02 -15.18 19.67
CA MET A 14 1.45 -15.14 18.31
C MET A 14 1.66 -16.45 17.56
N VAL A 15 2.72 -17.21 17.87
CA VAL A 15 3.01 -18.50 17.23
C VAL A 15 2.00 -19.54 17.74
N GLU A 16 1.85 -19.63 19.07
CA GLU A 16 0.86 -20.52 19.69
C GLU A 16 -0.56 -20.20 19.24
N LEU A 17 -0.95 -18.92 19.18
CA LEU A 17 -2.28 -18.51 18.71
C LEU A 17 -2.53 -18.87 17.22
N ALA A 18 -1.50 -18.80 16.39
CA ALA A 18 -1.59 -19.20 14.98
C ALA A 18 -1.69 -20.72 14.82
N GLU A 19 -1.07 -21.51 15.71
CA GLU A 19 -1.17 -22.98 15.75
C GLU A 19 -2.52 -23.45 16.30
N GLN A 20 -3.00 -22.81 17.36
CA GLN A 20 -4.29 -23.15 18.00
C GLN A 20 -5.50 -22.76 17.15
N THR A 21 -5.41 -21.70 16.35
CA THR A 21 -6.54 -21.11 15.59
C THR A 21 -7.84 -21.04 16.42
N PRO A 22 -7.89 -20.23 17.50
CA PRO A 22 -8.89 -20.36 18.58
C PRO A 22 -10.35 -20.22 18.16
N PHE A 23 -10.64 -19.71 16.95
CA PHE A 23 -11.99 -19.55 16.40
C PHE A 23 -12.26 -20.51 15.22
N ALA A 24 -11.44 -21.55 15.03
CA ALA A 24 -11.72 -22.58 14.03
C ALA A 24 -13.08 -23.22 14.27
N GLY A 25 -13.88 -23.39 13.23
CA GLY A 25 -15.23 -23.91 13.31
C GLY A 25 -16.32 -22.94 13.82
N SER A 26 -15.98 -21.71 14.20
CA SER A 26 -16.94 -20.66 14.60
C SER A 26 -16.96 -19.49 13.63
N SER A 27 -17.69 -19.62 12.52
CA SER A 27 -17.73 -18.61 11.44
C SER A 27 -18.21 -17.24 11.93
N LEU A 28 -19.20 -17.18 12.83
CA LEU A 28 -19.71 -15.91 13.36
C LEU A 28 -18.70 -15.23 14.29
N ALA A 29 -18.19 -15.94 15.30
CA ALA A 29 -17.27 -15.38 16.28
C ALA A 29 -15.92 -15.03 15.61
N GLY A 30 -15.39 -15.94 14.79
CA GLY A 30 -14.18 -15.71 14.01
C GLY A 30 -14.33 -14.53 13.05
N GLY A 31 -15.47 -14.41 12.36
CA GLY A 31 -15.80 -13.30 11.48
C GLY A 31 -15.88 -11.96 12.20
N LEU A 32 -16.51 -11.89 13.37
CA LEU A 32 -16.59 -10.65 14.17
C LEU A 32 -15.22 -10.21 14.70
N VAL A 33 -14.41 -11.15 15.19
CA VAL A 33 -13.05 -10.86 15.65
C VAL A 33 -12.19 -10.40 14.48
N LEU A 34 -12.27 -11.07 13.34
CA LEU A 34 -11.57 -10.66 12.13
C LEU A 34 -12.00 -9.26 11.68
N ALA A 35 -13.30 -8.97 11.63
CA ALA A 35 -13.81 -7.65 11.24
C ALA A 35 -13.26 -6.54 12.15
N ALA A 36 -13.21 -6.75 13.46
CA ALA A 36 -12.64 -5.79 14.40
C ALA A 36 -11.14 -5.54 14.14
N ILE A 37 -10.37 -6.61 13.89
CA ILE A 37 -8.95 -6.52 13.54
C ILE A 37 -8.77 -5.82 12.18
N LEU A 38 -9.57 -6.21 11.17
CA LEU A 38 -9.50 -5.62 9.83
C LEU A 38 -9.78 -4.12 9.85
N ILE A 39 -10.78 -3.65 10.60
CA ILE A 39 -11.08 -2.22 10.72
C ILE A 39 -9.88 -1.47 11.33
N GLY A 40 -9.33 -1.96 12.44
CA GLY A 40 -8.17 -1.34 13.07
C GLY A 40 -6.95 -1.28 12.16
N LEU A 41 -6.65 -2.38 11.47
CA LEU A 41 -5.54 -2.44 10.52
C LEU A 41 -5.81 -1.63 9.24
N ALA A 42 -7.06 -1.56 8.76
CA ALA A 42 -7.46 -0.76 7.60
C ALA A 42 -7.34 0.75 7.86
N VAL A 43 -7.62 1.20 9.07
CA VAL A 43 -7.32 2.58 9.48
C VAL A 43 -5.81 2.83 9.42
N LYS A 44 -5.00 1.92 9.94
CA LYS A 44 -3.54 2.06 9.96
C LYS A 44 -2.90 1.94 8.57
N THR A 45 -3.46 1.08 7.70
CA THR A 45 -2.99 0.82 6.32
C THR A 45 -3.50 1.85 5.30
N PRO A 46 -4.22 2.85 5.67
CA PRO A 46 -5.15 3.77 5.01
C PRO A 46 -5.80 3.22 3.74
N THR A 47 -6.65 2.22 3.90
CA THR A 47 -7.50 1.71 2.83
C THR A 47 -8.83 2.44 2.76
N VAL A 48 -9.46 2.48 1.60
CA VAL A 48 -10.83 3.01 1.47
C VAL A 48 -11.81 2.13 2.28
N PRO A 49 -12.70 2.73 3.10
CA PRO A 49 -12.97 4.15 3.30
C PRO A 49 -12.15 4.84 4.41
N PHE A 50 -11.26 4.14 5.10
CA PHE A 50 -10.56 4.60 6.31
C PHE A 50 -9.29 5.43 6.05
N HIS A 51 -9.06 5.90 4.82
CA HIS A 51 -7.84 6.58 4.37
C HIS A 51 -7.83 8.10 4.58
N THR A 52 -8.97 8.72 4.89
CA THR A 52 -9.17 10.18 4.81
C THR A 52 -8.27 11.01 5.73
N TRP A 53 -7.76 10.41 6.80
CA TRP A 53 -6.83 11.04 7.73
C TRP A 53 -5.41 11.23 7.14
N LEU A 54 -5.02 10.38 6.18
CA LEU A 54 -3.64 10.31 5.70
C LEU A 54 -3.20 11.55 4.92
N PRO A 55 -3.95 12.07 3.92
CA PRO A 55 -3.49 13.22 3.15
C PRO A 55 -3.32 14.50 3.98
N PRO A 56 -4.24 14.87 4.91
CA PRO A 56 -4.02 15.98 5.83
C PRO A 56 -2.80 15.76 6.73
N ALA A 57 -2.66 14.58 7.33
CA ALA A 57 -1.53 14.25 8.19
C ALA A 57 -0.18 14.44 7.47
N HIS A 58 -0.05 14.02 6.21
CA HIS A 58 1.15 14.25 5.43
C HIS A 58 1.36 15.71 5.05
N THR A 59 0.29 16.44 4.76
CA THR A 59 0.39 17.84 4.34
C THR A 59 0.91 18.71 5.48
N ASP A 60 0.40 18.49 6.68
CA ASP A 60 0.71 19.32 7.87
C ASP A 60 2.03 18.91 8.54
N ALA A 61 2.41 17.63 8.48
CA ALA A 61 3.64 17.13 9.06
C ALA A 61 4.88 17.68 8.34
N PRO A 62 6.02 17.87 9.03
CA PRO A 62 7.30 18.13 8.36
C PRO A 62 7.68 16.96 7.43
N ALA A 63 8.53 17.21 6.43
CA ALA A 63 8.90 16.21 5.41
C ALA A 63 9.47 14.92 6.02
N ILE A 64 10.32 15.04 7.06
CA ILE A 64 10.88 13.91 7.80
C ILE A 64 9.78 13.09 8.48
N GLY A 65 8.80 13.74 9.12
CA GLY A 65 7.64 13.10 9.73
C GLY A 65 6.82 12.33 8.70
N SER A 66 6.58 12.93 7.52
CA SER A 66 5.91 12.26 6.41
C SER A 66 6.71 11.06 5.87
N ALA A 67 8.03 11.17 5.78
CA ALA A 67 8.88 10.08 5.33
C ALA A 67 8.83 8.88 6.30
N VAL A 68 8.88 9.10 7.61
CA VAL A 68 8.76 8.04 8.63
C VAL A 68 7.34 7.45 8.63
N LEU A 69 6.31 8.29 8.56
CA LEU A 69 4.92 7.84 8.52
C LEU A 69 4.67 6.95 7.31
N ALA A 70 5.02 7.40 6.12
CA ALA A 70 4.84 6.62 4.89
C ALA A 70 5.81 5.45 4.78
N GLY A 71 7.08 5.64 5.18
CA GLY A 71 8.12 4.63 5.06
C GLY A 71 7.92 3.41 5.96
N VAL A 72 7.51 3.64 7.21
CA VAL A 72 7.46 2.60 8.26
C VAL A 72 6.07 2.41 8.86
N LEU A 73 5.45 3.50 9.34
CA LEU A 73 4.27 3.37 10.21
C LEU A 73 3.05 2.78 9.50
N LEU A 74 2.85 3.08 8.22
CA LEU A 74 1.76 2.48 7.42
C LEU A 74 1.93 0.97 7.28
N LYS A 75 3.18 0.48 7.20
CA LYS A 75 3.49 -0.95 7.04
C LYS A 75 3.18 -1.77 8.27
N MET A 76 3.08 -1.17 9.44
CA MET A 76 2.61 -1.88 10.64
C MET A 76 1.19 -2.42 10.45
N GLY A 77 0.31 -1.70 9.74
CA GLY A 77 -1.02 -2.20 9.39
C GLY A 77 -0.98 -3.38 8.43
N THR A 78 -0.22 -3.24 7.33
CA THR A 78 -0.07 -4.33 6.34
C THR A 78 0.65 -5.54 6.91
N TYR A 79 1.63 -5.34 7.77
CA TYR A 79 2.27 -6.41 8.54
C TYR A 79 1.26 -7.15 9.43
N GLY A 80 0.36 -6.40 10.10
CA GLY A 80 -0.72 -6.98 10.91
C GLY A 80 -1.65 -7.90 10.12
N PHE A 81 -1.96 -7.58 8.85
CA PHE A 81 -2.72 -8.50 8.00
C PHE A 81 -1.99 -9.81 7.77
N VAL A 82 -0.71 -9.76 7.41
CA VAL A 82 0.09 -10.95 7.06
C VAL A 82 0.45 -11.78 8.29
N ARG A 83 0.82 -11.11 9.41
CA ARG A 83 1.42 -11.81 10.56
C ARG A 83 0.41 -12.14 11.66
N ILE A 84 -0.69 -11.39 11.75
CA ILE A 84 -1.68 -11.54 12.83
C ILE A 84 -3.01 -12.06 12.27
N ALA A 85 -3.67 -11.29 11.40
CA ALA A 85 -5.04 -11.59 11.01
C ALA A 85 -5.15 -12.90 10.20
N MET A 86 -4.33 -13.04 9.16
CA MET A 86 -4.38 -14.18 8.24
C MET A 86 -3.99 -15.52 8.90
N PRO A 87 -2.91 -15.63 9.72
CA PRO A 87 -2.55 -16.90 10.32
C PRO A 87 -3.39 -17.29 11.54
N MET A 88 -3.88 -16.33 12.31
CA MET A 88 -4.67 -16.62 13.52
C MET A 88 -6.15 -16.93 13.24
N LEU A 89 -6.67 -16.45 12.09
CA LEU A 89 -8.08 -16.57 11.70
C LEU A 89 -8.21 -17.06 10.24
N PRO A 90 -7.59 -18.20 9.86
CA PRO A 90 -7.49 -18.63 8.46
C PRO A 90 -8.86 -18.91 7.81
N GLU A 91 -9.81 -19.50 8.54
CA GLU A 91 -11.17 -19.78 8.06
C GLU A 91 -11.94 -18.47 7.82
N ALA A 92 -11.99 -17.60 8.83
CA ALA A 92 -12.65 -16.31 8.71
C ALA A 92 -11.98 -15.43 7.62
N TRP A 93 -10.65 -15.50 7.46
CA TRP A 93 -9.92 -14.82 6.40
C TRP A 93 -10.36 -15.29 5.01
N ARG A 94 -10.56 -16.60 4.83
CA ARG A 94 -11.06 -17.18 3.58
C ARG A 94 -12.49 -16.73 3.29
N ASP A 95 -13.37 -16.73 4.27
CA ASP A 95 -14.76 -16.31 4.13
C ASP A 95 -14.87 -14.82 3.75
N TRP A 96 -13.99 -13.98 4.29
CA TRP A 96 -13.95 -12.54 4.03
C TRP A 96 -13.01 -12.13 2.89
N ALA A 97 -12.34 -13.07 2.24
CA ALA A 97 -11.33 -12.79 1.22
C ALA A 97 -11.86 -11.90 0.10
N TRP A 98 -13.08 -12.11 -0.37
CA TRP A 98 -13.71 -11.27 -1.39
C TRP A 98 -13.93 -9.83 -0.95
N VAL A 99 -14.31 -9.60 0.29
CA VAL A 99 -14.47 -8.25 0.85
C VAL A 99 -13.10 -7.55 0.87
N ILE A 100 -12.06 -8.26 1.29
CA ILE A 100 -10.68 -7.73 1.35
C ILE A 100 -10.18 -7.40 -0.07
N ILE A 101 -10.42 -8.27 -1.06
CA ILE A 101 -10.08 -8.04 -2.48
C ILE A 101 -10.77 -6.78 -3.00
N VAL A 102 -12.08 -6.64 -2.77
CA VAL A 102 -12.85 -5.47 -3.24
C VAL A 102 -12.33 -4.19 -2.60
N VAL A 103 -12.05 -4.18 -1.30
CA VAL A 103 -11.42 -3.04 -0.60
C VAL A 103 -10.06 -2.70 -1.22
N GLY A 104 -9.26 -3.72 -1.55
CA GLY A 104 -7.99 -3.55 -2.24
C GLY A 104 -8.16 -2.89 -3.62
N ILE A 105 -9.03 -3.43 -4.48
CA ILE A 105 -9.29 -2.88 -5.83
C ILE A 105 -9.79 -1.44 -5.74
N VAL A 106 -10.77 -1.17 -4.87
CA VAL A 106 -11.32 0.19 -4.70
C VAL A 106 -10.22 1.15 -4.23
N SER A 107 -9.37 0.74 -3.29
CA SER A 107 -8.26 1.57 -2.81
C SER A 107 -7.24 1.85 -3.90
N VAL A 108 -6.95 0.87 -4.76
CA VAL A 108 -6.06 1.02 -5.92
C VAL A 108 -6.61 2.08 -6.89
N VAL A 109 -7.81 1.89 -7.36
CA VAL A 109 -8.39 2.76 -8.41
C VAL A 109 -8.68 4.15 -7.85
N TYR A 110 -9.33 4.25 -6.70
CA TYR A 110 -9.65 5.52 -6.05
C TYR A 110 -8.38 6.30 -5.70
N GLY A 111 -7.39 5.65 -5.06
CA GLY A 111 -6.13 6.28 -4.69
C GLY A 111 -5.39 6.86 -5.88
N ALA A 112 -5.30 6.11 -6.99
CA ALA A 112 -4.66 6.56 -8.22
C ALA A 112 -5.39 7.72 -8.89
N LEU A 113 -6.72 7.67 -9.01
CA LEU A 113 -7.54 8.73 -9.61
C LEU A 113 -7.44 10.03 -8.81
N VAL A 114 -7.56 9.95 -7.49
CA VAL A 114 -7.48 11.14 -6.64
C VAL A 114 -6.06 11.70 -6.62
N ALA A 115 -5.02 10.85 -6.63
CA ALA A 115 -3.63 11.29 -6.74
C ALA A 115 -3.38 12.07 -8.05
N LEU A 116 -3.94 11.61 -9.17
CA LEU A 116 -3.83 12.27 -10.49
C LEU A 116 -4.45 13.68 -10.49
N ALA A 117 -5.46 13.91 -9.67
CA ALA A 117 -6.16 15.20 -9.55
C ALA A 117 -5.44 16.19 -8.62
N GLN A 118 -4.40 15.78 -7.88
CA GLN A 118 -3.71 16.67 -6.95
C GLN A 118 -2.79 17.66 -7.65
N THR A 119 -2.72 18.86 -7.10
CA THR A 119 -1.76 19.91 -7.46
C THR A 119 -0.62 20.03 -6.45
N ASN A 120 -0.81 19.53 -5.24
CA ASN A 120 0.18 19.53 -4.16
C ASN A 120 0.99 18.22 -4.17
N VAL A 121 2.33 18.32 -4.21
CA VAL A 121 3.25 17.17 -4.27
C VAL A 121 3.05 16.21 -3.11
N LYS A 122 2.97 16.72 -1.89
CA LYS A 122 2.80 15.86 -0.70
C LYS A 122 1.46 15.12 -0.71
N ARG A 123 0.39 15.81 -1.10
CA ARG A 123 -0.93 15.17 -1.23
C ARG A 123 -0.95 14.12 -2.35
N MET A 124 -0.30 14.43 -3.47
CA MET A 124 -0.13 13.48 -4.55
C MET A 124 0.54 12.20 -4.06
N VAL A 125 1.70 12.31 -3.40
CA VAL A 125 2.45 11.17 -2.85
C VAL A 125 1.65 10.46 -1.74
N ALA A 126 0.85 11.17 -0.93
CA ALA A 126 -0.02 10.57 0.07
C ALA A 126 -1.09 9.67 -0.57
N TYR A 127 -1.75 10.13 -1.63
CA TYR A 127 -2.76 9.33 -2.34
C TYR A 127 -2.15 8.16 -3.15
N THR A 128 -0.91 8.29 -3.65
CA THR A 128 -0.21 7.12 -4.21
C THR A 128 0.06 6.07 -3.14
N SER A 129 0.22 6.46 -1.87
CA SER A 129 0.31 5.49 -0.77
C SER A 129 -0.99 4.73 -0.57
N VAL A 130 -2.17 5.37 -0.69
CA VAL A 130 -3.47 4.67 -0.64
C VAL A 130 -3.57 3.63 -1.77
N ASN A 131 -3.14 4.01 -2.99
CA ASN A 131 -3.09 3.09 -4.13
C ASN A 131 -2.17 1.88 -3.86
N HIS A 132 -0.92 2.11 -3.47
CA HIS A 132 0.06 1.03 -3.25
C HIS A 132 -0.29 0.14 -2.04
N MET A 133 -0.87 0.69 -0.99
CA MET A 133 -1.41 -0.13 0.11
C MET A 133 -2.60 -0.97 -0.37
N GLY A 134 -3.39 -0.46 -1.31
CA GLY A 134 -4.45 -1.20 -1.99
C GLY A 134 -3.93 -2.47 -2.69
N TYR A 135 -2.77 -2.40 -3.38
CA TYR A 135 -2.13 -3.59 -3.97
C TYR A 135 -1.78 -4.66 -2.93
N ILE A 136 -1.25 -4.24 -1.77
CA ILE A 136 -0.93 -5.17 -0.69
C ILE A 136 -2.20 -5.85 -0.16
N VAL A 137 -3.26 -5.08 0.09
CA VAL A 137 -4.54 -5.61 0.59
C VAL A 137 -5.18 -6.55 -0.43
N LEU A 138 -5.11 -6.21 -1.72
CA LEU A 138 -5.54 -7.08 -2.82
C LEU A 138 -4.81 -8.43 -2.78
N ALA A 139 -3.48 -8.41 -2.67
CA ALA A 139 -2.66 -9.61 -2.69
C ALA A 139 -2.92 -10.52 -1.49
N VAL A 140 -3.03 -9.96 -0.27
CA VAL A 140 -3.32 -10.76 0.93
C VAL A 140 -4.76 -11.27 0.94
N GLY A 141 -5.71 -10.51 0.37
CA GLY A 141 -7.08 -10.97 0.14
C GLY A 141 -7.12 -12.14 -0.84
N ALA A 142 -6.46 -12.00 -1.98
CA ALA A 142 -6.36 -13.06 -2.99
C ALA A 142 -5.69 -14.33 -2.44
N ALA A 143 -4.67 -14.19 -1.61
CA ALA A 143 -4.02 -15.32 -0.95
C ALA A 143 -4.98 -16.15 -0.07
N GLY A 144 -6.05 -15.54 0.44
CA GLY A 144 -7.10 -16.25 1.20
C GLY A 144 -7.99 -17.15 0.36
N LEU A 145 -8.14 -16.87 -0.94
CA LEU A 145 -8.94 -17.68 -1.85
C LEU A 145 -8.21 -18.91 -2.41
N ILE A 146 -6.88 -18.95 -2.29
CA ILE A 146 -6.07 -19.99 -2.88
C ILE A 146 -6.18 -21.27 -2.04
N ALA A 147 -6.65 -22.34 -2.67
CA ALA A 147 -6.71 -23.68 -2.08
C ALA A 147 -5.32 -24.29 -1.88
N ASP A 148 -5.25 -25.35 -1.08
CA ASP A 148 -3.98 -25.98 -0.67
C ASP A 148 -3.17 -26.58 -1.82
N ASP A 149 -3.81 -26.89 -2.95
CA ASP A 149 -3.16 -27.42 -4.15
C ASP A 149 -2.42 -26.38 -4.99
N THR A 150 -2.64 -25.10 -4.74
CA THR A 150 -2.02 -23.96 -5.44
C THR A 150 -1.15 -23.08 -4.52
N THR A 151 -0.42 -23.72 -3.59
CA THR A 151 0.44 -23.04 -2.59
C THR A 151 1.44 -22.06 -3.21
N GLN A 152 1.92 -22.33 -4.44
CA GLN A 152 2.86 -21.45 -5.13
C GLN A 152 2.26 -20.06 -5.42
N ALA A 153 1.03 -20.00 -5.96
CA ALA A 153 0.38 -18.73 -6.26
C ALA A 153 0.13 -17.90 -4.98
N ARG A 154 -0.26 -18.58 -3.87
CA ARG A 154 -0.40 -17.96 -2.55
C ARG A 154 0.92 -17.37 -2.06
N SER A 155 2.00 -18.15 -2.16
CA SER A 155 3.35 -17.69 -1.78
C SER A 155 3.78 -16.49 -2.61
N ILE A 156 3.56 -16.49 -3.92
CA ILE A 156 3.88 -15.37 -4.81
C ILE A 156 3.10 -14.11 -4.41
N ALA A 157 1.79 -14.22 -4.17
CA ALA A 157 0.96 -13.08 -3.77
C ALA A 157 1.43 -12.46 -2.43
N VAL A 158 1.67 -13.29 -1.42
CA VAL A 158 2.15 -12.83 -0.10
C VAL A 158 3.56 -12.26 -0.19
N THR A 159 4.46 -12.91 -0.94
CA THR A 159 5.82 -12.39 -1.16
C THR A 159 5.77 -11.04 -1.87
N GLY A 160 4.92 -10.89 -2.88
CA GLY A 160 4.69 -9.62 -3.55
C GLY A 160 4.20 -8.53 -2.59
N ALA A 161 3.25 -8.86 -1.71
CA ALA A 161 2.76 -7.95 -0.68
C ALA A 161 3.89 -7.46 0.24
N VAL A 162 4.73 -8.39 0.74
CA VAL A 162 5.88 -8.05 1.61
C VAL A 162 6.93 -7.24 0.86
N THR A 163 7.24 -7.62 -0.39
CA THR A 163 8.16 -6.87 -1.25
C THR A 163 7.65 -5.44 -1.48
N GLN A 164 6.34 -5.27 -1.69
CA GLN A 164 5.71 -3.96 -1.85
C GLN A 164 5.78 -3.12 -0.57
N MET A 165 5.68 -3.72 0.62
CA MET A 165 5.87 -3.00 1.88
C MET A 165 7.24 -2.33 1.94
N VAL A 166 8.30 -3.07 1.59
CA VAL A 166 9.68 -2.57 1.61
C VAL A 166 9.90 -1.55 0.49
N SER A 167 9.56 -1.91 -0.75
CA SER A 167 9.73 -1.07 -1.93
C SER A 167 9.04 0.29 -1.78
N HIS A 168 7.73 0.28 -1.48
CA HIS A 168 6.97 1.50 -1.25
C HIS A 168 7.54 2.32 -0.09
N GLY A 169 8.00 1.66 1.00
CA GLY A 169 8.60 2.35 2.13
C GLY A 169 9.79 3.22 1.73
N LEU A 170 10.71 2.65 0.98
CA LEU A 170 11.92 3.32 0.50
C LEU A 170 11.59 4.42 -0.53
N ILE A 171 10.77 4.08 -1.53
CA ILE A 171 10.40 5.00 -2.61
C ILE A 171 9.65 6.21 -2.08
N THR A 172 8.60 5.97 -1.28
CA THR A 172 7.74 7.05 -0.79
C THR A 172 8.46 7.90 0.26
N GLY A 173 9.29 7.27 1.11
CA GLY A 173 10.16 7.99 2.03
C GLY A 173 11.09 8.96 1.30
N ALA A 174 11.75 8.49 0.23
CA ALA A 174 12.60 9.33 -0.61
C ALA A 174 11.81 10.47 -1.28
N LEU A 175 10.62 10.19 -1.83
CA LEU A 175 9.78 11.21 -2.46
C LEU A 175 9.32 12.30 -1.46
N PHE A 176 8.99 11.94 -0.21
CA PHE A 176 8.66 12.92 0.82
C PHE A 176 9.87 13.77 1.24
N LEU A 177 11.05 13.18 1.36
CA LEU A 177 12.28 13.94 1.62
C LEU A 177 12.58 14.92 0.49
N LEU A 178 12.44 14.48 -0.77
CA LEU A 178 12.61 15.36 -1.93
C LEU A 178 11.54 16.47 -1.96
N ALA A 179 10.29 16.18 -1.57
CA ALA A 179 9.27 17.22 -1.41
C ALA A 179 9.67 18.24 -0.33
N GLY A 180 10.33 17.79 0.75
CA GLY A 180 10.91 18.69 1.76
C GLY A 180 11.94 19.65 1.19
N VAL A 181 12.85 19.14 0.34
CA VAL A 181 13.85 20.00 -0.35
C VAL A 181 13.16 21.08 -1.20
N LEU A 182 12.04 20.77 -1.86
CA LEU A 182 11.27 21.78 -2.60
C LEU A 182 10.71 22.85 -1.68
N GLN A 183 10.12 22.44 -0.55
CA GLN A 183 9.57 23.35 0.45
C GLN A 183 10.64 24.29 1.04
N ASP A 184 11.81 23.75 1.37
CA ASP A 184 12.91 24.52 1.94
C ASP A 184 13.47 25.56 0.95
N ARG A 185 13.36 25.30 -0.36
CA ARG A 185 13.89 26.17 -1.40
C ARG A 185 12.90 27.20 -1.93
N ALA A 186 11.62 26.86 -2.00
CA ALA A 186 10.61 27.70 -2.63
C ALA A 186 9.35 27.94 -1.76
N ALA A 187 9.37 27.49 -0.50
CA ALA A 187 8.32 27.69 0.50
C ALA A 187 6.91 27.22 0.06
N THR A 188 6.82 26.28 -0.88
CA THR A 188 5.55 25.75 -1.37
C THR A 188 5.66 24.28 -1.77
N TYR A 189 4.54 23.54 -1.69
CA TYR A 189 4.39 22.19 -2.24
C TYR A 189 3.57 22.18 -3.53
N ASP A 190 3.14 23.34 -4.02
CA ASP A 190 2.34 23.43 -5.23
C ASP A 190 3.17 23.07 -6.47
N MET A 191 2.67 22.14 -7.26
CA MET A 191 3.34 21.67 -8.46
C MET A 191 3.38 22.72 -9.58
N ASP A 192 2.42 23.61 -9.62
CA ASP A 192 2.35 24.64 -10.66
C ASP A 192 3.34 25.80 -10.41
N SER A 193 3.89 25.89 -9.19
CA SER A 193 4.95 26.84 -8.83
C SER A 193 6.35 26.41 -9.29
N TYR A 194 6.48 25.22 -9.87
CA TYR A 194 7.78 24.70 -10.32
C TYR A 194 7.74 24.36 -11.81
N GLY A 195 8.79 24.73 -12.52
CA GLY A 195 9.05 24.36 -13.90
C GLY A 195 10.54 24.24 -14.18
N GLY A 196 10.91 23.46 -15.21
CA GLY A 196 12.28 23.39 -15.72
C GLY A 196 13.37 22.99 -14.73
N LEU A 197 13.06 22.25 -13.66
CA LEU A 197 14.02 21.91 -12.60
C LEU A 197 15.22 21.08 -13.08
N ALA A 198 15.12 20.46 -14.24
CA ALA A 198 16.23 19.71 -14.83
C ALA A 198 17.47 20.58 -15.13
N GLY A 199 17.27 21.84 -15.50
CA GLY A 199 18.34 22.80 -15.74
C GLY A 199 19.03 23.25 -14.45
N PRO A 200 18.35 24.01 -13.57
CA PRO A 200 18.96 24.60 -12.38
C PRO A 200 19.27 23.57 -11.26
N ALA A 201 18.62 22.42 -11.23
CA ALA A 201 18.77 21.42 -10.17
C ALA A 201 18.84 19.98 -10.71
N PRO A 202 19.82 19.62 -11.57
CA PRO A 202 19.84 18.33 -12.27
C PRO A 202 19.93 17.13 -11.33
N ARG A 203 20.65 17.25 -10.21
CA ARG A 203 20.73 16.16 -9.21
C ARG A 203 19.39 15.90 -8.54
N PHE A 204 18.67 16.95 -8.16
CA PHE A 204 17.33 16.83 -7.62
C PHE A 204 16.37 16.17 -8.64
N ALA A 205 16.41 16.66 -9.88
CA ALA A 205 15.61 16.16 -10.97
C ALA A 205 15.85 14.66 -11.22
N ALA A 206 17.11 14.22 -11.20
CA ALA A 206 17.49 12.82 -11.36
C ALA A 206 16.95 11.94 -10.21
N PHE A 207 17.12 12.35 -8.95
CA PHE A 207 16.59 11.58 -7.82
C PHE A 207 15.06 11.53 -7.80
N PHE A 208 14.40 12.64 -8.14
CA PHE A 208 12.95 12.67 -8.24
C PHE A 208 12.44 11.77 -9.38
N ALA A 209 13.12 11.76 -10.52
CA ALA A 209 12.81 10.88 -11.65
C ALA A 209 12.96 9.39 -11.26
N VAL A 210 14.06 9.02 -10.59
CA VAL A 210 14.27 7.65 -10.10
C VAL A 210 13.13 7.23 -9.13
N GLY A 211 12.78 8.09 -8.17
CA GLY A 211 11.66 7.83 -7.26
C GLY A 211 10.32 7.70 -7.98
N ALA A 212 10.05 8.57 -8.96
CA ALA A 212 8.85 8.52 -9.78
C ALA A 212 8.77 7.24 -10.62
N PHE A 213 9.85 6.86 -11.31
CA PHE A 213 9.91 5.63 -12.09
C PHE A 213 9.83 4.38 -11.24
N ALA A 214 10.42 4.40 -10.05
CA ALA A 214 10.28 3.29 -9.10
C ALA A 214 8.85 3.14 -8.60
N SER A 215 8.14 4.25 -8.37
CA SER A 215 6.75 4.26 -7.91
C SER A 215 5.74 3.87 -8.98
N LEU A 216 6.02 4.13 -10.27
CA LEU A 216 5.16 3.69 -11.37
C LEU A 216 5.40 2.23 -11.80
N GLY A 217 6.33 1.52 -11.14
CA GLY A 217 6.62 0.13 -11.46
C GLY A 217 7.44 -0.09 -12.73
N LEU A 218 8.43 0.78 -13.02
CA LEU A 218 9.29 0.58 -14.20
C LEU A 218 10.15 -0.68 -14.03
N PRO A 219 10.20 -1.60 -15.04
CA PRO A 219 11.10 -2.75 -15.04
C PRO A 219 12.56 -2.37 -14.75
N GLY A 220 13.19 -3.11 -13.84
CA GLY A 220 14.52 -2.82 -13.33
C GLY A 220 14.53 -2.11 -11.97
N LEU A 221 13.39 -1.62 -11.48
CA LEU A 221 13.23 -1.01 -10.17
C LEU A 221 12.37 -1.88 -9.24
N SER A 222 12.49 -1.67 -7.94
CA SER A 222 11.87 -2.55 -6.92
C SER A 222 10.34 -2.57 -6.97
N GLY A 223 9.69 -1.48 -7.38
CA GLY A 223 8.23 -1.40 -7.54
C GLY A 223 7.71 -2.43 -8.53
N PHE A 224 8.37 -2.58 -9.68
CA PHE A 224 7.98 -3.56 -10.69
C PHE A 224 7.95 -5.00 -10.15
N ILE A 225 9.03 -5.40 -9.45
CA ILE A 225 9.13 -6.78 -8.92
C ILE A 225 7.99 -7.07 -7.96
N ALA A 226 7.68 -6.12 -7.08
CA ALA A 226 6.60 -6.24 -6.12
C ALA A 226 5.23 -6.35 -6.81
N GLU A 227 4.92 -5.42 -7.71
CA GLU A 227 3.65 -5.38 -8.44
C GLU A 227 3.47 -6.61 -9.33
N PHE A 228 4.52 -7.03 -10.03
CA PHE A 228 4.49 -8.24 -10.86
C PHE A 228 4.12 -9.48 -10.03
N GLN A 229 4.72 -9.66 -8.86
CA GLN A 229 4.39 -10.78 -7.96
C GLN A 229 2.95 -10.67 -7.44
N ILE A 230 2.51 -9.46 -7.03
CA ILE A 230 1.15 -9.22 -6.56
C ILE A 230 0.14 -9.64 -7.65
N PHE A 231 0.30 -9.12 -8.86
CA PHE A 231 -0.65 -9.41 -9.93
C PHE A 231 -0.59 -10.86 -10.38
N THR A 232 0.61 -11.45 -10.51
CA THR A 232 0.74 -12.85 -10.88
C THR A 232 0.02 -13.76 -9.89
N GLY A 233 0.25 -13.57 -8.58
CA GLY A 233 -0.40 -14.36 -7.54
C GLY A 233 -1.91 -14.09 -7.44
N SER A 234 -2.32 -12.81 -7.49
CA SER A 234 -3.73 -12.43 -7.34
C SER A 234 -4.59 -12.85 -8.52
N ILE A 235 -4.11 -12.71 -9.75
CA ILE A 235 -4.85 -13.11 -10.97
C ILE A 235 -4.97 -14.63 -11.03
N ALA A 236 -3.95 -15.37 -10.61
CA ALA A 236 -4.03 -16.82 -10.51
C ALA A 236 -5.09 -17.29 -9.50
N ALA A 237 -5.29 -16.53 -8.40
CA ALA A 237 -6.32 -16.81 -7.40
C ALA A 237 -7.73 -16.42 -7.89
N ALA A 238 -7.86 -15.27 -8.52
CA ALA A 238 -9.11 -14.69 -8.97
C ALA A 238 -8.88 -13.76 -10.17
N PRO A 239 -9.21 -14.16 -11.40
CA PRO A 239 -8.96 -13.38 -12.63
C PRO A 239 -9.54 -11.96 -12.61
N VAL A 240 -10.63 -11.74 -11.88
CA VAL A 240 -11.24 -10.40 -11.71
C VAL A 240 -10.29 -9.39 -11.05
N THR A 241 -9.29 -9.83 -10.32
CA THR A 241 -8.27 -8.95 -9.71
C THR A 241 -7.43 -8.22 -10.77
N ALA A 242 -7.44 -8.68 -12.02
CA ALA A 242 -6.83 -7.98 -13.15
C ALA A 242 -7.39 -6.56 -13.37
N ILE A 243 -8.58 -6.24 -12.87
CA ILE A 243 -9.14 -4.88 -12.89
C ILE A 243 -8.18 -3.89 -12.20
N ALA A 244 -7.46 -4.33 -11.17
CA ALA A 244 -6.50 -3.49 -10.47
C ALA A 244 -5.28 -3.08 -11.33
N LEU A 245 -5.03 -3.74 -12.48
CA LEU A 245 -4.01 -3.30 -13.46
C LEU A 245 -4.28 -1.89 -14.00
N VAL A 246 -5.53 -1.44 -14.01
CA VAL A 246 -5.89 -0.05 -14.33
C VAL A 246 -5.16 0.93 -13.40
N GLY A 247 -4.92 0.55 -12.15
CA GLY A 247 -4.15 1.36 -11.20
C GLY A 247 -2.72 1.64 -11.67
N ILE A 248 -2.05 0.67 -12.32
CA ILE A 248 -0.70 0.87 -12.89
C ILE A 248 -0.73 1.94 -13.99
N LEU A 249 -1.71 1.89 -14.88
CA LEU A 249 -1.85 2.86 -15.97
C LEU A 249 -2.10 4.26 -15.41
N LEU A 250 -2.93 4.39 -14.39
CA LEU A 250 -3.21 5.66 -13.73
C LEU A 250 -1.98 6.20 -12.98
N THR A 251 -1.24 5.33 -12.30
CA THR A 251 0.00 5.70 -11.60
C THR A 251 1.09 6.11 -12.59
N ALA A 252 1.19 5.42 -13.73
CA ALA A 252 2.11 5.81 -14.79
C ALA A 252 1.75 7.20 -15.35
N ALA A 253 0.49 7.45 -15.69
CA ALA A 253 0.02 8.74 -16.15
C ALA A 253 0.29 9.86 -15.12
N LEU A 254 0.06 9.58 -13.84
CA LEU A 254 0.31 10.49 -12.74
C LEU A 254 1.78 10.93 -12.66
N PHE A 255 2.70 9.98 -12.58
CA PHE A 255 4.13 10.29 -12.41
C PHE A 255 4.74 10.88 -13.68
N LEU A 256 4.35 10.43 -14.87
CA LEU A 256 4.77 11.05 -16.13
C LEU A 256 4.30 12.51 -16.22
N ARG A 257 3.05 12.79 -15.83
CA ARG A 257 2.54 14.17 -15.75
C ARG A 257 3.32 15.02 -14.74
N ALA A 258 3.65 14.44 -13.57
CA ALA A 258 4.43 15.14 -12.56
C ALA A 258 5.85 15.44 -13.03
N LEU A 259 6.51 14.51 -13.73
CA LEU A 259 7.83 14.71 -14.34
C LEU A 259 7.79 15.77 -15.44
N GLN A 260 6.79 15.70 -16.34
CA GLN A 260 6.62 16.67 -17.41
C GLN A 260 6.44 18.08 -16.86
N ARG A 261 5.55 18.27 -15.87
CA ARG A 261 5.28 19.59 -15.29
C ARG A 261 6.49 20.17 -14.56
N LYS A 262 7.23 19.33 -13.81
CA LYS A 262 8.30 19.80 -12.94
C LYS A 262 9.67 19.90 -13.61
N GLN A 263 9.96 19.03 -14.54
CA GLN A 263 11.32 18.90 -15.08
C GLN A 263 11.50 19.45 -16.49
N LEU A 264 10.48 19.34 -17.33
CA LEU A 264 10.59 19.58 -18.77
C LEU A 264 9.86 20.85 -19.24
N ARG A 265 8.93 21.40 -18.44
CA ARG A 265 8.19 22.59 -18.85
C ARG A 265 9.09 23.82 -18.66
N GLU A 266 9.43 24.45 -19.75
CA GLU A 266 10.03 25.80 -19.73
C GLU A 266 9.01 26.76 -19.11
N THR A 267 9.45 27.60 -18.18
CA THR A 267 8.66 28.62 -17.51
C THR A 267 8.32 29.76 -18.46
#